data_1ddbe65b903ca403292a403677cf5f23
#
_entry.id   1ddbe65b903ca403292a403677cf5f23
#
_cell.length_a   1.000
_cell.length_b   1.000
_cell.length_c   1.000
_cell.angle_alpha   90.00
_cell.angle_beta   90.00
_cell.angle_gamma   90.00
#
_symmetry.space_group_name_H-M   'P 1'
#
loop_
_entity.id
_entity.type
_entity.pdbx_description
1 polymer ?
#
loop_
_entity_poly.entity_id
_entity_poly.type
_entity_poly.pdbx_seq_one_letter_code
_entity_poly.pdbx_strand_id
1 'polypeptide(L)'
;MRKTRLTAVLAVLLFALVSIAAVGCGDGDEEETTGTGGGGEPLTVGSDVPYPPFEEFGKTKSEFKGFDIDIVEAIGEKIGRDVEFQDTSFDTIFRDLAQGKFDMVASATTITEEREESVDFTNPYYLPSAQSIVVTKGTTGFESDKDLTGKVVGVQQGTTGEEYVEEEIETKELRTYPQGPDTFPALRAGTIDAVVIDRPVAEKAVEQDESLEISGGIETEEQYGFVVQQGDEELLDELNQGLKEVVDDGEYTTIYRKWFNKAPSEEIFTATHEPT
;
A
#
# COMPACT_ATOMS: atom_id res chain seq x y z
N MET A 1 -40.63 -11.33 -56.36
CA MET A 1 -42.10 -11.11 -56.44
C MET A 1 -42.57 -10.52 -55.12
N ARG A 2 -43.32 -9.42 -55.26
CA ARG A 2 -44.14 -8.64 -54.24
C ARG A 2 -43.34 -8.04 -53.07
N LYS A 3 -42.99 -6.74 -53.00
CA LYS A 3 -43.74 -5.46 -53.06
C LYS A 3 -44.93 -5.36 -52.09
N THR A 4 -44.80 -4.47 -51.10
CA THR A 4 -45.71 -3.38 -50.69
C THR A 4 -45.15 -2.77 -49.42
N ARG A 5 -44.70 -1.53 -49.33
CA ARG A 5 -45.27 -0.17 -49.41
C ARG A 5 -46.13 0.18 -48.21
N LEU A 6 -45.66 1.22 -47.51
CA LEU A 6 -46.27 2.53 -47.17
C LEU A 6 -47.17 2.48 -45.91
N THR A 7 -47.10 3.38 -44.96
CA THR A 7 -47.31 4.82 -45.03
C THR A 7 -46.92 5.49 -43.72
N ALA A 8 -46.43 6.73 -43.79
CA ALA A 8 -46.19 7.68 -42.73
C ALA A 8 -47.49 8.33 -42.23
N VAL A 9 -47.58 8.72 -40.98
CA VAL A 9 -48.45 9.81 -40.50
C VAL A 9 -47.70 10.63 -39.47
N LEU A 10 -47.56 11.92 -39.80
CA LEU A 10 -47.10 13.04 -39.03
C LEU A 10 -48.27 13.59 -38.21
N ALA A 11 -48.08 13.87 -36.93
CA ALA A 11 -48.99 14.76 -36.19
C ALA A 11 -48.22 15.61 -35.19
N VAL A 12 -48.09 16.86 -35.54
CA VAL A 12 -47.65 18.03 -34.72
C VAL A 12 -48.88 18.48 -33.92
N LEU A 13 -48.71 18.71 -32.62
CA LEU A 13 -49.61 19.58 -31.85
C LEU A 13 -48.82 20.31 -30.75
N LEU A 14 -48.66 21.59 -30.92
CA LEU A 14 -48.34 22.62 -29.92
C LEU A 14 -49.56 22.79 -28.95
N PHE A 15 -49.28 22.94 -27.66
CA PHE A 15 -50.05 23.81 -26.77
C PHE A 15 -49.27 24.14 -25.49
N ALA A 16 -48.78 25.34 -25.38
CA ALA A 16 -49.18 26.47 -24.53
C ALA A 16 -48.84 26.35 -23.03
N LEU A 17 -48.09 27.37 -22.62
CA LEU A 17 -47.75 27.82 -21.25
C LEU A 17 -48.99 27.97 -20.35
N VAL A 18 -48.86 27.54 -19.09
CA VAL A 18 -49.52 28.21 -17.96
C VAL A 18 -48.54 28.27 -16.78
N SER A 19 -48.15 29.49 -16.41
CA SER A 19 -47.47 29.81 -15.18
C SER A 19 -48.48 29.88 -14.03
N ILE A 20 -48.24 29.17 -12.94
CA ILE A 20 -48.91 29.44 -11.66
C ILE A 20 -47.84 29.47 -10.57
N ALA A 21 -47.62 30.63 -10.01
CA ALA A 21 -46.91 30.86 -8.77
C ALA A 21 -47.82 30.43 -7.59
N ALA A 22 -47.33 29.59 -6.73
CA ALA A 22 -47.93 29.36 -5.40
C ALA A 22 -46.79 29.41 -4.37
N VAL A 23 -46.79 30.44 -3.55
CA VAL A 23 -46.02 30.56 -2.31
C VAL A 23 -46.61 29.60 -1.31
N GLY A 24 -45.75 28.71 -0.76
CA GLY A 24 -46.09 27.84 0.36
C GLY A 24 -44.84 27.71 1.27
N CYS A 25 -44.89 28.42 2.39
CA CYS A 25 -43.97 28.17 3.51
C CYS A 25 -44.24 26.78 4.10
N GLY A 26 -43.19 26.00 4.25
CA GLY A 26 -43.16 24.76 4.98
C GLY A 26 -41.73 24.56 5.53
N ASP A 27 -41.58 24.79 6.85
CA ASP A 27 -40.40 24.41 7.60
C ASP A 27 -40.22 22.89 7.45
N GLY A 28 -39.09 22.50 6.91
CA GLY A 28 -38.54 21.16 6.93
C GLY A 28 -37.05 21.29 7.12
N ASP A 29 -36.60 20.99 8.33
CA ASP A 29 -35.18 20.84 8.67
C ASP A 29 -34.58 19.74 7.78
N GLU A 30 -34.00 20.13 6.64
CA GLU A 30 -33.03 19.30 5.94
C GLU A 30 -31.71 19.49 6.71
N GLU A 31 -31.35 18.49 7.50
CA GLU A 31 -30.00 18.29 7.97
C GLU A 31 -29.11 18.22 6.71
N GLU A 32 -28.50 19.33 6.34
CA GLU A 32 -27.29 19.33 5.53
C GLU A 32 -26.22 18.56 6.32
N THR A 33 -26.06 17.29 5.98
CA THR A 33 -24.80 16.58 6.27
C THR A 33 -23.73 17.30 5.45
N THR A 34 -23.08 18.26 6.09
CA THR A 34 -21.83 18.83 5.59
C THR A 34 -20.77 17.74 5.70
N GLY A 35 -20.73 16.85 4.71
CA GLY A 35 -19.53 16.10 4.41
C GLY A 35 -18.50 17.14 3.93
N THR A 36 -17.47 17.34 4.70
CA THR A 36 -16.24 17.99 4.25
C THR A 36 -15.56 17.06 3.26
N GLY A 37 -16.13 16.93 2.05
CA GLY A 37 -15.45 16.29 0.95
C GLY A 37 -14.46 17.27 0.35
N GLY A 38 -13.19 16.86 0.24
CA GLY A 38 -12.20 17.59 -0.53
C GLY A 38 -12.68 17.79 -1.97
N GLY A 39 -12.37 18.94 -2.55
CA GLY A 39 -12.91 19.32 -3.86
C GLY A 39 -12.19 18.71 -5.07
N GLY A 40 -11.29 17.75 -4.88
CA GLY A 40 -10.53 17.05 -5.94
C GLY A 40 -11.13 15.68 -6.29
N GLU A 41 -10.64 15.07 -7.37
CA GLU A 41 -10.91 13.64 -7.65
C GLU A 41 -10.29 12.78 -6.55
N PRO A 42 -10.94 11.66 -6.13
CA PRO A 42 -10.37 10.76 -5.14
C PRO A 42 -8.97 10.29 -5.55
N LEU A 43 -8.09 10.12 -4.57
CA LEU A 43 -6.79 9.50 -4.74
C LEU A 43 -6.95 7.99 -4.62
N THR A 44 -6.76 7.27 -5.71
CA THR A 44 -6.85 5.80 -5.72
C THR A 44 -5.50 5.16 -5.41
N VAL A 45 -5.47 4.19 -4.50
CA VAL A 45 -4.24 3.64 -3.93
C VAL A 45 -4.21 2.13 -4.02
N GLY A 46 -3.20 1.58 -4.71
CA GLY A 46 -2.93 0.14 -4.72
C GLY A 46 -2.14 -0.29 -3.48
N SER A 47 -2.55 -1.39 -2.85
CA SER A 47 -1.89 -1.94 -1.66
C SER A 47 -2.00 -3.46 -1.64
N ASP A 48 -0.93 -4.19 -1.31
CA ASP A 48 -0.93 -5.65 -1.20
C ASP A 48 -1.26 -6.08 0.23
N VAL A 49 -2.49 -6.51 0.42
CA VAL A 49 -3.03 -6.80 1.76
C VAL A 49 -3.23 -8.31 1.97
N PRO A 50 -2.67 -8.90 3.05
CA PRO A 50 -2.10 -8.25 4.23
C PRO A 50 -0.56 -8.19 4.26
N TYR A 51 0.00 -7.09 4.78
CA TYR A 51 1.42 -6.95 5.14
C TYR A 51 1.58 -6.15 6.46
N PRO A 52 1.10 -6.68 7.61
CA PRO A 52 1.10 -5.94 8.86
C PRO A 52 2.52 -5.67 9.40
N PRO A 53 2.78 -4.49 9.99
CA PRO A 53 1.82 -3.48 10.44
C PRO A 53 1.50 -2.39 9.42
N PHE A 54 1.98 -2.49 8.18
CA PHE A 54 1.82 -1.46 7.15
C PHE A 54 0.42 -1.43 6.56
N GLU A 55 -0.10 -2.58 6.12
CA GLU A 55 -1.45 -2.73 5.59
C GLU A 55 -2.09 -4.06 6.00
N GLU A 56 -3.32 -4.01 6.44
CA GLU A 56 -4.14 -5.17 6.76
C GLU A 56 -5.63 -4.86 6.59
N PHE A 57 -6.44 -5.90 6.43
CA PHE A 57 -7.88 -5.70 6.42
C PHE A 57 -8.41 -5.34 7.80
N GLY A 58 -9.39 -4.43 7.86
CA GLY A 58 -10.13 -4.11 9.05
C GLY A 58 -11.15 -5.20 9.39
N LYS A 59 -12.37 -4.80 9.77
CA LYS A 59 -13.45 -5.75 10.09
C LYS A 59 -14.02 -6.44 8.84
N THR A 60 -13.88 -5.81 7.70
CA THR A 60 -14.29 -6.34 6.39
C THR A 60 -13.14 -6.20 5.40
N LYS A 61 -13.22 -6.92 4.28
CA LYS A 61 -12.21 -6.81 3.20
C LYS A 61 -12.25 -5.47 2.45
N SER A 62 -13.26 -4.66 2.67
CA SER A 62 -13.36 -3.30 2.12
C SER A 62 -12.86 -2.22 3.08
N GLU A 63 -12.42 -2.59 4.27
CA GLU A 63 -11.89 -1.69 5.27
C GLU A 63 -10.39 -1.97 5.40
N PHE A 64 -9.58 -0.98 5.11
CA PHE A 64 -8.13 -1.07 5.21
C PHE A 64 -7.66 -0.39 6.50
N LYS A 65 -6.57 -0.85 7.06
CA LYS A 65 -5.90 -0.25 8.21
C LYS A 65 -4.43 -0.62 8.20
N GLY A 66 -3.59 0.22 8.75
CA GLY A 66 -2.15 0.00 8.75
C GLY A 66 -1.41 1.32 8.88
N PHE A 67 -0.11 1.23 9.00
CA PHE A 67 0.73 2.42 9.06
C PHE A 67 0.67 3.20 7.73
N ASP A 68 0.80 2.50 6.61
CA ASP A 68 0.71 3.10 5.27
C ASP A 68 -0.66 3.72 5.03
N ILE A 69 -1.71 3.01 5.44
CA ILE A 69 -3.09 3.46 5.30
C ILE A 69 -3.31 4.78 6.06
N ASP A 70 -2.93 4.81 7.35
CA ASP A 70 -3.10 6.01 8.18
C ASP A 70 -2.28 7.21 7.64
N ILE A 71 -1.06 6.97 7.12
CA ILE A 71 -0.22 8.05 6.56
C ILE A 71 -0.83 8.59 5.27
N VAL A 72 -1.31 7.71 4.36
CA VAL A 72 -1.92 8.15 3.11
C VAL A 72 -3.25 8.86 3.35
N GLU A 73 -4.07 8.40 4.30
CA GLU A 73 -5.28 9.12 4.72
C GLU A 73 -4.95 10.52 5.25
N ALA A 74 -3.91 10.64 6.10
CA ALA A 74 -3.45 11.93 6.60
C ALA A 74 -2.92 12.85 5.47
N ILE A 75 -2.18 12.30 4.50
CA ILE A 75 -1.75 13.04 3.31
C ILE A 75 -2.97 13.50 2.52
N GLY A 76 -3.95 12.62 2.27
CA GLY A 76 -5.19 12.95 1.56
C GLY A 76 -5.92 14.13 2.19
N GLU A 77 -6.01 14.17 3.53
CA GLU A 77 -6.60 15.30 4.26
C GLU A 77 -5.82 16.62 4.02
N LYS A 78 -4.47 16.59 3.97
CA LYS A 78 -3.65 17.80 3.72
C LYS A 78 -3.82 18.33 2.31
N ILE A 79 -3.88 17.43 1.32
CA ILE A 79 -4.02 17.82 -0.09
C ILE A 79 -5.49 18.00 -0.52
N GLY A 80 -6.46 17.73 0.36
CA GLY A 80 -7.89 17.93 0.12
C GLY A 80 -8.50 16.90 -0.84
N ARG A 81 -7.98 15.66 -0.86
CA ARG A 81 -8.50 14.56 -1.67
C ARG A 81 -8.99 13.43 -0.77
N ASP A 82 -10.14 12.85 -1.09
CA ASP A 82 -10.59 11.59 -0.50
C ASP A 82 -9.68 10.45 -0.98
N VAL A 83 -9.46 9.42 -0.14
CA VAL A 83 -8.59 8.29 -0.46
C VAL A 83 -9.40 7.01 -0.61
N GLU A 84 -9.13 6.26 -1.68
CA GLU A 84 -9.76 4.97 -1.98
C GLU A 84 -8.70 3.88 -2.17
N PHE A 85 -8.65 2.89 -1.27
CA PHE A 85 -7.70 1.77 -1.34
C PHE A 85 -8.24 0.61 -2.15
N GLN A 86 -7.34 -0.05 -2.90
CA GLN A 86 -7.61 -1.26 -3.68
C GLN A 86 -6.59 -2.33 -3.33
N ASP A 87 -7.08 -3.54 -2.98
CA ASP A 87 -6.23 -4.71 -2.79
C ASP A 87 -5.69 -5.21 -4.13
N THR A 88 -4.38 -5.38 -4.21
CA THR A 88 -3.67 -5.82 -5.42
C THR A 88 -2.45 -6.66 -5.03
N SER A 89 -1.94 -7.48 -5.94
CA SER A 89 -0.79 -8.34 -5.65
C SER A 89 0.54 -7.61 -5.86
N PHE A 90 1.49 -7.74 -4.94
CA PHE A 90 2.77 -7.02 -4.98
C PHE A 90 3.57 -7.30 -6.25
N ASP A 91 3.60 -8.57 -6.71
CA ASP A 91 4.33 -8.99 -7.93
C ASP A 91 3.83 -8.31 -9.22
N THR A 92 2.66 -7.69 -9.19
CA THR A 92 2.07 -7.00 -10.35
C THR A 92 1.80 -5.52 -10.11
N ILE A 93 2.07 -5.02 -8.91
CA ILE A 93 1.63 -3.71 -8.46
C ILE A 93 2.16 -2.56 -9.34
N PHE A 94 3.43 -2.59 -9.72
CA PHE A 94 4.02 -1.55 -10.59
C PHE A 94 3.46 -1.59 -12.01
N ARG A 95 3.21 -2.78 -12.55
CA ARG A 95 2.54 -2.93 -13.85
C ARG A 95 1.11 -2.40 -13.81
N ASP A 96 0.41 -2.65 -12.72
CA ASP A 96 -0.97 -2.23 -12.53
C ASP A 96 -1.06 -0.70 -12.34
N LEU A 97 -0.08 -0.11 -11.63
CA LEU A 97 0.13 1.34 -11.57
C LEU A 97 0.38 1.94 -12.96
N ALA A 98 1.31 1.38 -13.73
CA ALA A 98 1.61 1.85 -15.09
C ALA A 98 0.42 1.74 -16.06
N GLN A 99 -0.57 0.88 -15.76
CA GLN A 99 -1.82 0.77 -16.51
C GLN A 99 -2.90 1.75 -16.04
N GLY A 100 -2.63 2.55 -15.01
CA GLY A 100 -3.58 3.52 -14.45
C GLY A 100 -4.76 2.87 -13.72
N LYS A 101 -4.54 1.71 -13.06
CA LYS A 101 -5.59 1.08 -12.25
C LYS A 101 -5.82 1.84 -10.94
N PHE A 102 -4.81 2.52 -10.49
CA PHE A 102 -4.77 3.42 -9.32
C PHE A 102 -3.72 4.49 -9.57
N ASP A 103 -3.78 5.58 -8.82
CA ASP A 103 -2.92 6.74 -8.99
C ASP A 103 -1.56 6.55 -8.32
N MET A 104 -1.53 5.83 -7.20
CA MET A 104 -0.31 5.58 -6.42
C MET A 104 -0.30 4.21 -5.76
N VAL A 105 0.86 3.80 -5.25
CA VAL A 105 1.03 2.61 -4.42
C VAL A 105 1.47 3.00 -3.01
N ALA A 106 0.82 2.37 -2.01
CA ALA A 106 1.24 2.35 -0.62
C ALA A 106 1.25 0.89 -0.14
N SER A 107 2.42 0.29 -0.06
CA SER A 107 2.58 -1.15 0.24
C SER A 107 4.00 -1.47 0.71
N ALA A 108 4.50 -0.77 1.74
CA ALA A 108 5.83 -0.95 2.32
C ALA A 108 6.94 -1.07 1.26
N THR A 109 6.89 -0.22 0.23
CA THR A 109 7.68 -0.38 -0.98
C THR A 109 9.07 0.22 -0.82
N THR A 110 10.09 -0.63 -0.86
CA THR A 110 11.50 -0.22 -0.84
C THR A 110 11.85 0.57 -2.09
N ILE A 111 12.47 1.74 -1.90
CA ILE A 111 13.09 2.52 -2.96
C ILE A 111 14.34 1.77 -3.44
N THR A 112 14.42 1.43 -4.73
CA THR A 112 15.59 0.80 -5.34
C THR A 112 15.85 1.39 -6.73
N GLU A 113 17.12 1.42 -7.16
CA GLU A 113 17.51 1.89 -8.50
C GLU A 113 16.77 1.12 -9.61
N GLU A 114 16.57 -0.19 -9.45
CA GLU A 114 15.84 -1.00 -10.43
C GLU A 114 14.38 -0.56 -10.57
N ARG A 115 13.68 -0.30 -9.45
CA ARG A 115 12.29 0.17 -9.47
C ARG A 115 12.16 1.55 -10.05
N GLU A 116 13.14 2.43 -9.80
CA GLU A 116 13.20 3.79 -10.36
C GLU A 116 13.36 3.82 -11.89
N GLU A 117 13.77 2.72 -12.53
CA GLU A 117 13.74 2.62 -13.98
C GLU A 117 12.30 2.68 -14.56
N SER A 118 11.27 2.43 -13.74
CA SER A 118 9.90 2.29 -14.21
C SER A 118 8.84 3.07 -13.43
N VAL A 119 9.17 3.58 -12.25
CA VAL A 119 8.26 4.33 -11.37
C VAL A 119 9.03 5.44 -10.66
N ASP A 120 8.30 6.42 -10.08
CA ASP A 120 8.88 7.45 -9.24
C ASP A 120 8.44 7.25 -7.78
N PHE A 121 9.31 7.66 -6.84
CA PHE A 121 9.07 7.54 -5.41
C PHE A 121 8.97 8.90 -4.73
N THR A 122 8.09 8.99 -3.73
CA THR A 122 8.10 10.11 -2.80
C THR A 122 9.37 10.12 -1.95
N ASN A 123 9.58 11.20 -1.20
CA ASN A 123 10.52 11.16 -0.08
C ASN A 123 10.19 9.96 0.83
N PRO A 124 11.21 9.38 1.47
CA PRO A 124 10.99 8.25 2.36
C PRO A 124 10.01 8.60 3.48
N TYR A 125 9.02 7.74 3.68
CA TYR A 125 8.08 7.86 4.81
C TYR A 125 8.38 6.85 5.92
N TYR A 126 9.22 5.84 5.66
CA TYR A 126 9.69 4.89 6.65
C TYR A 126 11.17 4.59 6.43
N LEU A 127 11.93 4.74 7.52
CA LEU A 127 13.37 4.41 7.52
C LEU A 127 13.56 3.13 8.32
N PRO A 128 14.15 2.18 7.65
CA PRO A 128 14.08 0.91 8.14
C PRO A 128 15.19 0.32 8.69
N SER A 129 15.18 -0.55 8.04
CA SER A 129 15.05 -1.96 8.31
C SER A 129 16.05 -2.74 7.57
N ALA A 130 16.45 -3.71 8.27
CA ALA A 130 17.09 -4.89 7.81
C ALA A 130 16.00 -5.89 7.37
N GLN A 131 16.33 -6.83 6.52
CA GLN A 131 15.57 -8.08 6.37
C GLN A 131 15.78 -8.96 7.61
N SER A 132 14.79 -9.75 7.97
CA SER A 132 14.84 -10.66 9.09
C SER A 132 14.76 -12.12 8.64
N ILE A 133 15.49 -12.97 9.34
CA ILE A 133 15.39 -14.42 9.19
C ILE A 133 14.47 -14.94 10.29
N VAL A 134 13.28 -15.42 9.89
CA VAL A 134 12.30 -16.01 10.80
C VAL A 134 12.33 -17.53 10.71
N VAL A 135 12.33 -18.18 11.86
CA VAL A 135 12.33 -19.64 12.00
C VAL A 135 11.27 -20.08 13.00
N THR A 136 11.02 -21.38 13.09
CA THR A 136 10.22 -21.92 14.19
C THR A 136 11.00 -21.84 15.51
N LYS A 137 10.32 -21.53 16.59
CA LYS A 137 10.92 -21.30 17.91
C LYS A 137 11.81 -22.45 18.37
N GLY A 138 13.03 -22.11 18.80
CA GLY A 138 14.04 -23.05 19.27
C GLY A 138 14.89 -23.66 18.15
N THR A 139 14.72 -23.22 16.91
CA THR A 139 15.61 -23.55 15.80
C THR A 139 16.90 -22.75 15.93
N THR A 140 18.05 -23.37 15.73
CA THR A 140 19.37 -22.72 15.81
C THR A 140 20.12 -22.87 14.51
N GLY A 141 21.14 -22.02 14.27
CA GLY A 141 21.95 -22.05 13.07
C GLY A 141 21.31 -21.30 11.90
N PHE A 142 20.70 -20.14 12.20
CA PHE A 142 20.09 -19.19 11.26
C PHE A 142 20.34 -17.74 11.70
N GLU A 143 21.51 -17.49 12.27
CA GLU A 143 21.84 -16.18 12.83
C GLU A 143 22.25 -15.15 11.76
N SER A 144 22.59 -15.63 10.56
CA SER A 144 23.00 -14.78 9.43
C SER A 144 22.52 -15.35 8.08
N ASP A 145 22.65 -14.53 7.03
CA ASP A 145 22.39 -14.89 5.63
C ASP A 145 23.16 -16.16 5.19
N LYS A 146 24.40 -16.31 5.65
CA LYS A 146 25.26 -17.47 5.32
C LYS A 146 24.68 -18.80 5.79
N ASP A 147 23.90 -18.77 6.84
CA ASP A 147 23.26 -19.96 7.41
C ASP A 147 22.09 -20.46 6.57
N LEU A 148 21.62 -19.63 5.62
CA LEU A 148 20.59 -20.01 4.64
C LEU A 148 21.13 -20.84 3.49
N THR A 149 22.46 -20.96 3.33
CA THR A 149 23.09 -21.81 2.31
C THR A 149 22.65 -23.26 2.45
N GLY A 150 22.12 -23.82 1.35
CA GLY A 150 21.62 -25.21 1.30
C GLY A 150 20.29 -25.43 2.03
N LYS A 151 19.58 -24.38 2.44
CA LYS A 151 18.26 -24.44 3.10
C LYS A 151 17.14 -24.21 2.10
N VAL A 152 15.92 -24.56 2.50
CA VAL A 152 14.69 -24.19 1.79
C VAL A 152 14.19 -22.88 2.39
N VAL A 153 14.27 -21.81 1.64
CA VAL A 153 13.93 -20.45 2.11
C VAL A 153 12.61 -19.99 1.48
N GLY A 154 11.72 -19.43 2.28
CA GLY A 154 10.46 -18.81 1.83
C GLY A 154 10.58 -17.30 1.81
N VAL A 155 10.08 -16.68 0.73
CA VAL A 155 10.03 -15.22 0.53
C VAL A 155 8.72 -14.83 -0.11
N GLN A 156 8.37 -13.55 -0.05
CA GLN A 156 7.29 -13.02 -0.88
C GLN A 156 7.80 -12.69 -2.28
N GLN A 157 7.00 -13.00 -3.30
CA GLN A 157 7.32 -12.76 -4.70
C GLN A 157 7.40 -11.26 -5.02
N GLY A 158 8.44 -10.84 -5.77
CA GLY A 158 8.64 -9.47 -6.23
C GLY A 158 9.25 -8.52 -5.20
N THR A 159 9.69 -9.05 -4.03
CA THR A 159 10.29 -8.23 -2.97
C THR A 159 11.81 -8.19 -3.05
N THR A 160 12.41 -7.18 -2.42
CA THR A 160 13.87 -7.09 -2.22
C THR A 160 14.43 -8.26 -1.43
N GLY A 161 13.61 -8.86 -0.55
CA GLY A 161 13.98 -10.09 0.16
C GLY A 161 14.09 -11.31 -0.76
N GLU A 162 13.22 -11.44 -1.76
CA GLU A 162 13.36 -12.47 -2.81
C GLU A 162 14.62 -12.24 -3.63
N GLU A 163 14.82 -11.04 -4.14
CA GLU A 163 15.98 -10.64 -4.95
C GLU A 163 17.28 -10.94 -4.20
N TYR A 164 17.40 -10.47 -2.97
CA TYR A 164 18.59 -10.72 -2.15
C TYR A 164 18.89 -12.22 -1.98
N VAL A 165 17.87 -13.02 -1.67
CA VAL A 165 18.08 -14.47 -1.48
C VAL A 165 18.43 -15.15 -2.79
N GLU A 166 17.86 -14.74 -3.92
CA GLU A 166 18.14 -15.31 -5.24
C GLU A 166 19.56 -14.97 -5.71
N GLU A 167 20.02 -13.76 -5.48
CA GLU A 167 21.32 -13.28 -5.97
C GLU A 167 22.49 -13.64 -5.06
N GLU A 168 22.30 -13.57 -3.74
CA GLU A 168 23.40 -13.61 -2.79
C GLU A 168 23.52 -14.96 -2.05
N ILE A 169 22.50 -15.85 -2.13
CA ILE A 169 22.48 -17.07 -1.30
C ILE A 169 22.28 -18.32 -2.15
N GLU A 170 23.23 -19.24 -2.08
CA GLU A 170 23.10 -20.58 -2.68
C GLU A 170 22.12 -21.45 -1.86
N THR A 171 20.83 -21.19 -1.94
CA THR A 171 19.79 -21.96 -1.27
C THR A 171 19.65 -23.37 -1.88
N LYS A 172 19.09 -24.33 -1.12
CA LYS A 172 18.65 -25.61 -1.66
C LYS A 172 17.44 -25.46 -2.56
N GLU A 173 16.52 -24.58 -2.16
CA GLU A 173 15.29 -24.24 -2.86
C GLU A 173 14.81 -22.88 -2.36
N LEU A 174 14.54 -21.96 -3.26
CA LEU A 174 13.82 -20.73 -2.98
C LEU A 174 12.34 -20.95 -3.28
N ARG A 175 11.46 -20.70 -2.31
CA ARG A 175 10.01 -20.80 -2.47
C ARG A 175 9.38 -19.44 -2.33
N THR A 176 8.77 -19.00 -3.40
CA THR A 176 8.06 -17.72 -3.46
C THR A 176 6.59 -17.90 -3.12
N TYR A 177 6.03 -16.90 -2.44
CA TYR A 177 4.64 -16.85 -2.01
C TYR A 177 4.01 -15.55 -2.49
N PRO A 178 2.72 -15.58 -2.88
CA PRO A 178 2.05 -14.35 -3.32
C PRO A 178 2.03 -13.25 -2.25
N GLN A 179 1.92 -13.63 -0.96
CA GLN A 179 1.89 -12.71 0.17
C GLN A 179 2.91 -13.13 1.23
N GLY A 180 3.54 -12.14 1.89
CA GLY A 180 4.55 -12.39 2.93
C GLY A 180 4.05 -13.30 4.06
N PRO A 181 2.89 -13.03 4.68
CA PRO A 181 2.34 -13.88 5.74
C PRO A 181 2.03 -15.32 5.32
N ASP A 182 1.88 -15.63 4.03
CA ASP A 182 1.65 -17.00 3.55
C ASP A 182 2.86 -17.91 3.76
N THR A 183 4.05 -17.33 3.98
CA THR A 183 5.27 -18.07 4.32
C THR A 183 5.20 -18.74 5.70
N PHE A 184 4.52 -18.14 6.67
CA PHE A 184 4.51 -18.63 8.06
C PHE A 184 3.79 -19.96 8.24
N PRO A 185 2.64 -20.26 7.61
CA PRO A 185 2.07 -21.60 7.60
C PRO A 185 3.01 -22.66 7.04
N ALA A 186 3.75 -22.35 5.98
CA ALA A 186 4.72 -23.27 5.37
C ALA A 186 5.92 -23.52 6.30
N LEU A 187 6.39 -22.48 7.00
CA LEU A 187 7.44 -22.58 8.01
C LEU A 187 7.01 -23.50 9.18
N ARG A 188 5.80 -23.28 9.72
CA ARG A 188 5.26 -24.13 10.80
C ARG A 188 5.07 -25.60 10.37
N ALA A 189 4.73 -25.82 9.12
CA ALA A 189 4.60 -27.17 8.56
C ALA A 189 5.95 -27.84 8.27
N GLY A 190 7.07 -27.13 8.42
CA GLY A 190 8.41 -27.63 8.11
C GLY A 190 8.64 -27.88 6.62
N THR A 191 7.88 -27.22 5.74
CA THR A 191 8.07 -27.32 4.29
C THR A 191 9.11 -26.33 3.77
N ILE A 192 9.40 -25.30 4.55
CA ILE A 192 10.54 -24.38 4.42
C ILE A 192 11.30 -24.35 5.74
N ASP A 193 12.59 -24.06 5.70
CA ASP A 193 13.47 -24.03 6.87
C ASP A 193 13.50 -22.64 7.53
N ALA A 194 13.38 -21.58 6.73
CA ALA A 194 13.39 -20.19 7.16
C ALA A 194 12.55 -19.30 6.24
N VAL A 195 12.18 -18.13 6.74
CA VAL A 195 11.56 -17.04 5.97
C VAL A 195 12.49 -15.83 6.00
N VAL A 196 12.68 -15.17 4.85
CA VAL A 196 13.30 -13.85 4.78
C VAL A 196 12.18 -12.84 4.49
N ILE A 197 12.06 -11.83 5.36
CA ILE A 197 10.99 -10.83 5.31
C ILE A 197 11.41 -9.59 6.09
N ASP A 198 10.82 -8.45 5.78
CA ASP A 198 11.11 -7.18 6.44
C ASP A 198 10.96 -7.25 7.96
N ARG A 199 11.90 -6.63 8.66
CA ARG A 199 11.97 -6.69 10.12
C ARG A 199 10.68 -6.27 10.82
N PRO A 200 9.98 -5.18 10.45
CA PRO A 200 8.74 -4.81 11.13
C PRO A 200 7.64 -5.86 10.99
N VAL A 201 7.59 -6.53 9.84
CA VAL A 201 6.63 -7.62 9.56
C VAL A 201 7.00 -8.87 10.35
N ALA A 202 8.29 -9.22 10.41
CA ALA A 202 8.78 -10.30 11.24
C ALA A 202 8.49 -10.05 12.74
N GLU A 203 8.75 -8.84 13.24
CA GLU A 203 8.44 -8.44 14.62
C GLU A 203 6.94 -8.58 14.91
N LYS A 204 6.10 -8.15 13.99
CA LYS A 204 4.65 -8.30 14.12
C LYS A 204 4.19 -9.76 14.10
N ALA A 205 4.79 -10.57 13.25
CA ALA A 205 4.49 -12.00 13.15
C ALA A 205 4.83 -12.74 14.45
N VAL A 206 6.02 -12.53 15.02
CA VAL A 206 6.42 -13.18 16.28
C VAL A 206 5.68 -12.67 17.51
N GLU A 207 5.19 -11.42 17.47
CA GLU A 207 4.28 -10.90 18.48
C GLU A 207 2.95 -11.65 18.49
N GLN A 208 2.45 -12.04 17.32
CA GLN A 208 1.16 -12.70 17.14
C GLN A 208 1.24 -14.24 17.24
N ASP A 209 2.40 -14.82 16.99
CA ASP A 209 2.60 -16.27 16.95
C ASP A 209 3.85 -16.68 17.73
N GLU A 210 3.64 -17.14 18.97
CA GLU A 210 4.71 -17.60 19.87
C GLU A 210 5.49 -18.82 19.36
N SER A 211 5.05 -19.49 18.30
CA SER A 211 5.76 -20.59 17.66
C SER A 211 6.85 -20.14 16.69
N LEU A 212 6.92 -18.83 16.40
CA LEU A 212 7.92 -18.21 15.56
C LEU A 212 8.96 -17.45 16.38
N GLU A 213 10.15 -17.29 15.84
CA GLU A 213 11.18 -16.39 16.38
C GLU A 213 12.02 -15.79 15.26
N ILE A 214 12.52 -14.57 15.48
CA ILE A 214 13.53 -13.96 14.64
C ILE A 214 14.88 -14.49 15.10
N SER A 215 15.53 -15.28 14.26
CA SER A 215 16.82 -15.89 14.58
C SER A 215 17.99 -15.01 14.18
N GLY A 216 17.86 -14.25 13.10
CA GLY A 216 18.89 -13.38 12.56
C GLY A 216 18.34 -12.23 11.75
N GLY A 217 19.25 -11.44 11.19
CA GLY A 217 18.95 -10.34 10.29
C GLY A 217 19.95 -10.25 9.15
N ILE A 218 19.53 -9.63 8.08
CA ILE A 218 20.34 -9.26 6.93
C ILE A 218 20.33 -7.74 6.89
N GLU A 219 21.48 -7.13 7.10
CA GLU A 219 21.61 -5.68 7.14
C GLU A 219 21.43 -5.13 5.72
N THR A 220 20.29 -4.51 5.49
CA THR A 220 19.94 -3.79 4.28
C THR A 220 19.59 -2.35 4.66
N GLU A 221 20.04 -1.38 3.87
CA GLU A 221 19.71 0.03 4.10
C GLU A 221 18.45 0.41 3.32
N GLU A 222 17.33 -0.23 3.63
CA GLU A 222 16.08 -0.01 2.92
C GLU A 222 15.34 1.24 3.40
N GLN A 223 14.72 1.95 2.50
CA GLN A 223 13.84 3.07 2.76
C GLN A 223 12.55 2.84 2.00
N TYR A 224 11.39 3.12 2.62
CA TYR A 224 10.12 2.98 1.91
C TYR A 224 9.61 4.34 1.44
N GLY A 225 9.20 4.39 0.17
CA GLY A 225 8.53 5.52 -0.46
C GLY A 225 7.16 5.11 -1.00
N PHE A 226 6.25 6.06 -1.07
CA PHE A 226 5.05 5.88 -1.87
C PHE A 226 5.42 5.98 -3.35
N VAL A 227 4.70 5.24 -4.19
CA VAL A 227 5.07 5.09 -5.60
C VAL A 227 4.02 5.77 -6.48
N VAL A 228 4.46 6.52 -7.48
CA VAL A 228 3.63 7.09 -8.54
C VAL A 228 4.10 6.62 -9.90
N GLN A 229 3.30 6.83 -10.95
CA GLN A 229 3.74 6.56 -12.31
C GLN A 229 4.96 7.40 -12.65
N GLN A 230 5.90 6.80 -13.40
CA GLN A 230 7.09 7.51 -13.86
C GLN A 230 6.72 8.77 -14.64
N GLY A 231 7.29 9.90 -14.20
CA GLY A 231 7.06 11.22 -14.82
C GLY A 231 5.80 11.94 -14.35
N ASP A 232 5.07 11.43 -13.37
CA ASP A 232 3.94 12.15 -12.75
C ASP A 232 4.45 13.10 -11.65
N GLU A 233 5.19 14.12 -12.09
CA GLU A 233 5.78 15.12 -11.19
C GLU A 233 4.73 15.90 -10.40
N GLU A 234 3.53 16.11 -10.96
CA GLU A 234 2.47 16.86 -10.30
C GLU A 234 1.95 16.11 -9.06
N LEU A 235 1.61 14.83 -9.20
CA LEU A 235 1.17 14.01 -8.07
C LEU A 235 2.31 13.77 -7.07
N LEU A 236 3.54 13.57 -7.55
CA LEU A 236 4.72 13.38 -6.71
C LEU A 236 4.97 14.58 -5.80
N ASP A 237 4.92 15.80 -6.36
CA ASP A 237 5.07 17.04 -5.60
C ASP A 237 3.93 17.24 -4.58
N GLU A 238 2.69 16.94 -4.98
CA GLU A 238 1.50 17.02 -4.12
C GLU A 238 1.65 16.07 -2.91
N LEU A 239 2.02 14.82 -3.14
CA LEU A 239 2.23 13.82 -2.09
C LEU A 239 3.39 14.19 -1.16
N ASN A 240 4.50 14.65 -1.71
CA ASN A 240 5.66 15.10 -0.91
C ASN A 240 5.32 16.31 -0.04
N GLN A 241 4.54 17.25 -0.56
CA GLN A 241 4.05 18.37 0.24
C GLN A 241 3.12 17.89 1.35
N GLY A 242 2.16 17.04 1.06
CA GLY A 242 1.25 16.46 2.05
C GLY A 242 1.99 15.68 3.14
N LEU A 243 2.94 14.81 2.76
CA LEU A 243 3.79 14.07 3.70
C LEU A 243 4.57 15.02 4.62
N LYS A 244 5.14 16.07 4.04
CA LYS A 244 5.85 17.09 4.82
C LYS A 244 4.93 17.77 5.84
N GLU A 245 3.70 18.12 5.48
CA GLU A 245 2.74 18.75 6.38
C GLU A 245 2.34 17.79 7.53
N VAL A 246 2.11 16.50 7.24
CA VAL A 246 1.84 15.45 8.24
C VAL A 246 3.02 15.27 9.21
N VAL A 247 4.25 15.44 8.72
CA VAL A 247 5.45 15.40 9.56
C VAL A 247 5.56 16.66 10.43
N ASP A 248 5.41 17.84 9.83
CA ASP A 248 5.63 19.14 10.49
C ASP A 248 4.63 19.41 11.62
N ASP A 249 3.39 18.96 11.51
CA ASP A 249 2.35 19.15 12.54
C ASP A 249 2.36 18.06 13.64
N GLY A 250 3.20 17.03 13.49
CA GLY A 250 3.41 15.95 14.44
C GLY A 250 2.40 14.80 14.34
N GLU A 251 1.53 14.80 13.35
CA GLU A 251 0.58 13.71 13.07
C GLU A 251 1.32 12.42 12.72
N TYR A 252 2.37 12.51 11.89
CA TYR A 252 3.27 11.40 11.59
C TYR A 252 3.77 10.69 12.86
N THR A 253 4.25 11.45 13.84
CA THR A 253 4.74 10.88 15.10
C THR A 253 3.65 10.15 15.87
N THR A 254 2.42 10.64 15.81
CA THR A 254 1.25 10.03 16.45
C THR A 254 0.90 8.71 15.78
N ILE A 255 0.84 8.70 14.45
CA ILE A 255 0.58 7.50 13.63
C ILE A 255 1.69 6.46 13.85
N TYR A 256 2.94 6.88 13.79
CA TYR A 256 4.09 5.98 14.00
C TYR A 256 4.03 5.29 15.38
N ARG A 257 3.74 6.05 16.45
CA ARG A 257 3.58 5.48 17.79
C ARG A 257 2.41 4.52 17.92
N LYS A 258 1.32 4.77 17.20
CA LYS A 258 0.15 3.88 17.16
C LYS A 258 0.52 2.48 16.66
N TRP A 259 1.36 2.40 15.62
CA TRP A 259 1.67 1.14 14.95
C TRP A 259 2.92 0.44 15.48
N PHE A 260 3.95 1.20 15.86
CA PHE A 260 5.25 0.65 16.27
C PHE A 260 5.53 0.76 17.77
N ASN A 261 4.65 1.40 18.55
CA ASN A 261 4.78 1.58 20.01
C ASN A 261 6.12 2.23 20.43
N LYS A 262 6.76 2.98 19.55
CA LYS A 262 8.03 3.72 19.74
C LYS A 262 7.98 5.04 18.98
N ALA A 263 8.90 5.96 19.28
CA ALA A 263 9.08 7.17 18.48
C ALA A 263 9.78 6.81 17.15
N PRO A 264 9.51 7.54 16.06
CA PRO A 264 10.28 7.41 14.83
C PRO A 264 11.73 7.85 15.04
N SER A 265 12.63 7.43 14.12
CA SER A 265 13.98 7.98 14.03
C SER A 265 13.92 9.48 13.69
N GLU A 266 14.84 10.28 14.24
CA GLU A 266 14.94 11.71 13.88
C GLU A 266 15.32 11.92 12.41
N GLU A 267 15.96 10.96 11.80
CA GLU A 267 16.39 11.00 10.39
C GLU A 267 15.20 11.11 9.43
N ILE A 268 14.05 10.52 9.77
CA ILE A 268 12.86 10.59 8.93
C ILE A 268 12.38 12.03 8.68
N PHE A 269 12.59 12.92 9.64
CA PHE A 269 12.14 14.32 9.53
C PHE A 269 12.95 15.16 8.55
N THR A 270 14.07 14.64 8.07
CA THR A 270 14.96 15.29 7.10
C THR A 270 15.24 14.43 5.89
N ALA A 271 14.66 13.25 5.83
CA ALA A 271 14.86 12.34 4.71
C ALA A 271 14.28 12.95 3.43
N THR A 272 15.07 12.97 2.39
CA THR A 272 14.67 13.36 1.03
C THR A 272 15.16 12.30 0.07
N HIS A 273 14.42 12.13 -1.01
CA HIS A 273 14.80 11.25 -2.11
C HIS A 273 15.14 12.08 -3.34
N GLU A 274 16.30 11.82 -3.92
CA GLU A 274 16.70 12.38 -5.22
C GLU A 274 16.74 11.18 -6.19
N PRO A 275 15.91 11.17 -7.23
CA PRO A 275 15.91 10.11 -8.24
C PRO A 275 17.30 9.92 -8.86
N THR A 276 17.69 8.68 -9.10
CA THR A 276 18.98 8.30 -9.70
C THR A 276 19.03 8.43 -11.21
#